data_3d4b310fa8bd7416465292ace606b1cd
#
_entry.id   3d4b310fa8bd7416465292ace606b1cd
#
_cell.length_a   1.000
_cell.length_b   1.000
_cell.length_c   1.000
_cell.angle_alpha   90.00
_cell.angle_beta   90.00
_cell.angle_gamma   90.00
#
_symmetry.space_group_name_H-M   'P 1'
#
loop_
_entity.id
_entity.type
_entity.pdbx_description
1 polymer ?
#
loop_
_entity_poly.entity_id
_entity_poly.type
_entity_poly.pdbx_seq_one_letter_code
_entity_poly.pdbx_strand_id
1 'polypeptide(L)'
;LEKFGLGDYLGYDLPIGKKGFIPGSSYYDSWYKKGSWGGTTTISNAIGQGEVLTTPIQMANFTATIANRGYFIKPHFKKSFTPTEKDSLYAKNYTLIDTKHFETVIEGMHQVVEKGTAKIARIKGIEVCGKTGTVENFIRLNGEKIQLTDHSIFIAFAPKEDPKIAITVFVENGYWGGRWAAPIASLMIEKYLTGN
;
A
#
# COMPACT_ATOMS: atom_id res chain seq x y z
N LEU A 1 -5.27 4.32 -10.33
CA LEU A 1 -4.56 3.29 -9.55
C LEU A 1 -3.49 2.57 -10.37
N GLU A 2 -3.74 2.24 -11.63
CA GLU A 2 -2.78 1.56 -12.52
C GLU A 2 -1.43 2.32 -12.61
N LYS A 3 -1.46 3.65 -12.69
CA LYS A 3 -0.25 4.49 -12.71
C LYS A 3 0.58 4.46 -11.41
N PHE A 4 0.04 3.87 -10.35
CA PHE A 4 0.76 3.55 -9.11
C PHE A 4 1.29 2.11 -9.08
N GLY A 5 1.11 1.34 -10.16
CA GLY A 5 1.51 -0.06 -10.24
C GLY A 5 0.54 -1.03 -9.57
N LEU A 6 -0.73 -0.64 -9.37
CA LEU A 6 -1.78 -1.52 -8.84
C LEU A 6 -2.56 -2.17 -9.99
N GLY A 7 -3.03 -3.39 -9.76
CA GLY A 7 -3.89 -4.12 -10.72
C GLY A 7 -3.14 -4.86 -11.81
N ASP A 8 -1.82 -4.75 -11.86
CA ASP A 8 -0.98 -5.55 -12.78
C ASP A 8 0.32 -5.99 -12.09
N TYR A 9 1.04 -6.88 -12.74
CA TYR A 9 2.35 -7.32 -12.28
C TYR A 9 3.36 -6.17 -12.37
N LEU A 10 4.05 -5.88 -11.28
CA LEU A 10 5.01 -4.77 -11.22
C LEU A 10 6.28 -4.98 -12.08
N GLY A 11 6.49 -6.19 -12.58
CA GLY A 11 7.65 -6.51 -13.41
C GLY A 11 8.97 -6.60 -12.64
N TYR A 12 8.91 -7.01 -11.35
CA TYR A 12 10.11 -7.30 -10.57
C TYR A 12 10.80 -8.60 -11.04
N ASP A 13 12.05 -8.77 -10.64
CA ASP A 13 12.98 -9.83 -11.08
C ASP A 13 12.74 -11.21 -10.47
N LEU A 14 11.48 -11.53 -10.13
CA LEU A 14 11.05 -12.88 -9.77
C LEU A 14 10.18 -13.48 -10.89
N PRO A 15 10.26 -14.79 -11.12
CA PRO A 15 9.56 -15.44 -12.23
C PRO A 15 8.03 -15.51 -12.05
N ILE A 16 7.54 -15.34 -10.83
CA ILE A 16 6.11 -15.45 -10.49
C ILE A 16 5.70 -14.29 -9.59
N GLY A 17 4.56 -13.68 -9.92
CA GLY A 17 3.95 -12.63 -9.10
C GLY A 17 2.45 -12.58 -9.27
N LYS A 18 1.77 -12.08 -8.25
CA LYS A 18 0.34 -11.80 -8.28
C LYS A 18 0.11 -10.40 -8.83
N LYS A 19 -0.91 -10.26 -9.68
CA LYS A 19 -1.29 -8.97 -10.25
C LYS A 19 -2.10 -8.09 -9.30
N GLY A 20 -2.71 -8.69 -8.27
CA GLY A 20 -3.82 -8.06 -7.58
C GLY A 20 -5.04 -7.92 -8.52
N PHE A 21 -5.98 -7.08 -8.15
CA PHE A 21 -7.16 -6.81 -8.97
C PHE A 21 -7.72 -5.42 -8.65
N ILE A 22 -7.91 -4.61 -9.68
CA ILE A 22 -8.61 -3.33 -9.59
C ILE A 22 -9.82 -3.41 -10.51
N PRO A 23 -11.04 -3.54 -9.97
CA PRO A 23 -12.23 -3.72 -10.76
C PRO A 23 -12.58 -2.47 -11.57
N GLY A 24 -12.84 -2.64 -12.86
CA GLY A 24 -13.40 -1.61 -13.72
C GLY A 24 -14.90 -1.78 -13.94
N SER A 25 -15.55 -0.84 -14.63
CA SER A 25 -17.00 -0.92 -14.94
C SER A 25 -17.38 -2.19 -15.69
N SER A 26 -16.56 -2.64 -16.64
CA SER A 26 -16.79 -3.85 -17.40
C SER A 26 -16.84 -5.11 -16.53
N TYR A 27 -16.06 -5.16 -15.43
CA TYR A 27 -16.17 -6.25 -14.47
C TYR A 27 -17.55 -6.28 -13.82
N TYR A 28 -18.00 -5.14 -13.31
CA TYR A 28 -19.31 -5.07 -12.66
C TYR A 28 -20.47 -5.31 -13.62
N ASP A 29 -20.37 -4.85 -14.87
CA ASP A 29 -21.37 -5.11 -15.91
C ASP A 29 -21.48 -6.60 -16.28
N SER A 30 -20.41 -7.38 -16.08
CA SER A 30 -20.41 -8.83 -16.31
C SER A 30 -21.01 -9.64 -15.15
N TRP A 31 -20.94 -9.12 -13.92
CA TRP A 31 -21.43 -9.82 -12.72
C TRP A 31 -22.82 -9.37 -12.25
N TYR A 32 -23.16 -8.13 -12.52
CA TYR A 32 -24.42 -7.54 -12.08
C TYR A 32 -25.30 -7.22 -13.27
N LYS A 33 -26.62 -7.29 -13.06
CA LYS A 33 -27.56 -6.80 -14.08
C LYS A 33 -27.23 -5.34 -14.38
N LYS A 34 -27.23 -4.99 -15.68
CA LYS A 34 -26.92 -3.63 -16.13
C LYS A 34 -27.71 -2.57 -15.35
N GLY A 35 -26.98 -1.62 -14.77
CA GLY A 35 -27.54 -0.53 -13.96
C GLY A 35 -27.89 -0.91 -12.52
N SER A 36 -27.57 -2.13 -12.05
CA SER A 36 -27.84 -2.54 -10.66
C SER A 36 -26.67 -2.31 -9.71
N TRP A 37 -25.47 -1.97 -10.20
CA TRP A 37 -24.33 -1.53 -9.41
C TRP A 37 -24.16 -0.01 -9.53
N GLY A 38 -23.58 0.64 -8.53
CA GLY A 38 -23.48 2.09 -8.53
C GLY A 38 -22.71 2.67 -7.34
N GLY A 39 -23.24 3.70 -6.74
CA GLY A 39 -22.56 4.51 -5.73
C GLY A 39 -22.00 3.71 -4.54
N THR A 40 -22.73 2.75 -4.02
CA THR A 40 -22.27 1.91 -2.89
C THR A 40 -21.05 1.06 -3.26
N THR A 41 -21.05 0.48 -4.48
CA THR A 41 -19.89 -0.26 -5.01
C THR A 41 -18.67 0.64 -5.17
N THR A 42 -18.89 1.84 -5.73
CA THR A 42 -17.81 2.83 -5.91
C THR A 42 -17.25 3.28 -4.56
N ILE A 43 -18.09 3.54 -3.56
CA ILE A 43 -17.65 3.92 -2.21
C ILE A 43 -16.86 2.79 -1.56
N SER A 44 -17.34 1.53 -1.67
CA SER A 44 -16.61 0.37 -1.14
C SER A 44 -15.20 0.26 -1.72
N ASN A 45 -15.07 0.38 -3.04
CA ASN A 45 -13.77 0.38 -3.71
C ASN A 45 -12.89 1.57 -3.32
N ALA A 46 -13.47 2.76 -3.15
CA ALA A 46 -12.74 3.97 -2.80
C ALA A 46 -12.06 3.89 -1.42
N ILE A 47 -12.61 3.10 -0.51
CA ILE A 47 -12.00 2.83 0.80
C ILE A 47 -11.09 1.59 0.82
N GLY A 48 -10.86 0.97 -0.35
CA GLY A 48 -10.00 -0.22 -0.47
C GLY A 48 -10.66 -1.52 -0.01
N GLN A 49 -11.98 -1.56 0.03
CA GLN A 49 -12.78 -2.76 0.31
C GLN A 49 -13.39 -3.34 -0.98
N GLY A 50 -14.30 -4.28 -0.86
CA GLY A 50 -14.93 -4.91 -2.00
C GLY A 50 -13.99 -5.83 -2.77
N GLU A 51 -13.98 -5.69 -4.08
CA GLU A 51 -13.20 -6.55 -4.98
C GLU A 51 -11.77 -6.07 -5.25
N VAL A 52 -11.35 -4.98 -4.61
CA VAL A 52 -9.97 -4.47 -4.72
C VAL A 52 -9.00 -5.46 -4.04
N LEU A 53 -8.09 -6.02 -4.83
CA LEU A 53 -7.05 -6.93 -4.33
C LEU A 53 -5.67 -6.36 -4.64
N THR A 54 -4.83 -6.30 -3.62
CA THR A 54 -3.44 -5.84 -3.75
C THR A 54 -2.49 -6.82 -3.07
N THR A 55 -1.24 -6.81 -3.50
CA THR A 55 -0.17 -7.54 -2.82
C THR A 55 0.62 -6.62 -1.91
N PRO A 56 1.28 -7.13 -0.85
CA PRO A 56 2.13 -6.29 0.01
C PRO A 56 3.21 -5.53 -0.76
N ILE A 57 3.81 -6.12 -1.78
CA ILE A 57 4.82 -5.42 -2.61
C ILE A 57 4.20 -4.29 -3.43
N GLN A 58 2.97 -4.45 -3.92
CA GLN A 58 2.26 -3.36 -4.60
C GLN A 58 1.94 -2.22 -3.62
N MET A 59 1.56 -2.52 -2.40
CA MET A 59 1.31 -1.51 -1.37
C MET A 59 2.60 -0.80 -0.93
N ALA A 60 3.72 -1.51 -0.83
CA ALA A 60 5.02 -0.90 -0.58
C ALA A 60 5.45 0.03 -1.73
N ASN A 61 5.24 -0.41 -2.98
CA ASN A 61 5.49 0.42 -4.17
C ASN A 61 4.57 1.65 -4.23
N PHE A 62 3.29 1.49 -3.90
CA PHE A 62 2.34 2.60 -3.78
C PHE A 62 2.82 3.63 -2.74
N THR A 63 3.29 3.14 -1.60
CA THR A 63 3.84 3.96 -0.51
C THR A 63 5.12 4.68 -0.97
N ALA A 64 6.02 3.98 -1.67
CA ALA A 64 7.22 4.57 -2.26
C ALA A 64 6.88 5.65 -3.31
N THR A 65 5.80 5.44 -4.09
CA THR A 65 5.33 6.44 -5.05
C THR A 65 4.89 7.73 -4.38
N ILE A 66 4.20 7.63 -3.23
CA ILE A 66 3.81 8.80 -2.43
C ILE A 66 5.06 9.47 -1.85
N ALA A 67 5.95 8.71 -1.24
CA ALA A 67 7.21 9.18 -0.67
C ALA A 67 8.07 9.94 -1.69
N ASN A 68 8.12 9.44 -2.92
CA ASN A 68 8.85 10.04 -4.05
C ASN A 68 8.06 11.17 -4.75
N ARG A 69 6.88 11.53 -4.24
CA ARG A 69 6.06 12.62 -4.80
C ARG A 69 5.65 12.39 -6.26
N GLY A 70 5.28 11.14 -6.58
CA GLY A 70 4.60 10.82 -7.84
C GLY A 70 5.36 9.94 -8.82
N TYR A 71 6.44 9.28 -8.42
CA TYR A 71 7.07 8.25 -9.24
C TYR A 71 7.51 7.04 -8.42
N PHE A 72 7.65 5.91 -9.08
CA PHE A 72 8.29 4.72 -8.52
C PHE A 72 9.34 4.15 -9.49
N ILE A 73 10.24 3.38 -8.91
CA ILE A 73 11.18 2.52 -9.62
C ILE A 73 10.67 1.10 -9.46
N LYS A 74 10.71 0.30 -10.52
CA LYS A 74 10.26 -1.11 -10.43
C LYS A 74 11.00 -1.82 -9.30
N PRO A 75 10.28 -2.48 -8.38
CA PRO A 75 10.93 -3.26 -7.33
C PRO A 75 11.83 -4.34 -7.93
N HIS A 76 12.99 -4.58 -7.31
CA HIS A 76 13.91 -5.64 -7.70
C HIS A 76 14.59 -6.22 -6.48
N PHE A 77 14.95 -7.50 -6.53
CA PHE A 77 15.60 -8.25 -5.45
C PHE A 77 17.08 -8.47 -5.73
N LYS A 78 17.48 -8.46 -6.99
CA LYS A 78 18.88 -8.60 -7.40
C LYS A 78 19.67 -7.36 -7.00
N LYS A 79 20.78 -7.57 -6.29
CA LYS A 79 21.61 -6.48 -5.74
C LYS A 79 22.55 -5.83 -6.76
N SER A 80 22.99 -6.58 -7.77
CA SER A 80 23.92 -6.09 -8.79
C SER A 80 23.38 -6.32 -10.20
N PHE A 81 23.58 -5.35 -11.06
CA PHE A 81 23.14 -5.36 -12.45
C PHE A 81 24.30 -4.91 -13.35
N THR A 82 24.30 -5.34 -14.61
CA THR A 82 25.14 -4.76 -15.63
C THR A 82 24.75 -3.29 -15.87
N PRO A 83 25.64 -2.44 -16.39
CA PRO A 83 25.31 -1.04 -16.68
C PRO A 83 24.02 -0.88 -17.52
N THR A 84 23.87 -1.70 -18.57
CA THR A 84 22.69 -1.67 -19.45
C THR A 84 21.38 -2.08 -18.74
N GLU A 85 21.44 -3.06 -17.83
CA GLU A 85 20.28 -3.46 -17.02
C GLU A 85 19.88 -2.35 -16.04
N LYS A 86 20.85 -1.60 -15.48
CA LYS A 86 20.60 -0.51 -14.55
C LYS A 86 19.72 0.57 -15.14
N ASP A 87 19.97 1.01 -16.37
CA ASP A 87 19.22 2.10 -16.98
C ASP A 87 17.74 1.79 -17.14
N SER A 88 17.38 0.54 -17.47
CA SER A 88 15.98 0.14 -17.62
C SER A 88 15.29 -0.12 -16.27
N LEU A 89 16.00 -0.69 -15.28
CA LEU A 89 15.47 -1.03 -13.98
C LEU A 89 15.26 0.17 -13.08
N TYR A 90 16.16 1.16 -13.15
CA TYR A 90 16.04 2.41 -12.39
C TYR A 90 15.22 3.49 -13.09
N ALA A 91 14.58 3.18 -14.22
CA ALA A 91 13.69 4.10 -14.91
C ALA A 91 12.52 4.51 -14.01
N LYS A 92 12.29 5.82 -13.92
CA LYS A 92 11.17 6.37 -13.13
C LYS A 92 9.85 6.20 -13.87
N ASN A 93 8.89 5.60 -13.21
CA ASN A 93 7.52 5.45 -13.68
C ASN A 93 6.64 6.52 -13.01
N TYR A 94 6.21 7.52 -13.76
CA TYR A 94 5.46 8.66 -13.24
C TYR A 94 3.95 8.43 -13.21
N THR A 95 3.30 8.91 -12.16
CA THR A 95 1.84 8.83 -11.99
C THR A 95 1.06 9.83 -12.84
N LEU A 96 1.70 10.85 -13.39
CA LEU A 96 1.10 11.99 -14.10
C LEU A 96 0.27 12.91 -13.19
N ILE A 97 0.43 12.80 -11.87
CA ILE A 97 -0.16 13.70 -10.88
C ILE A 97 0.86 14.78 -10.54
N ASP A 98 0.42 16.03 -10.46
CA ASP A 98 1.28 17.15 -10.07
C ASP A 98 1.82 16.94 -8.63
N THR A 99 3.12 17.12 -8.48
CA THR A 99 3.88 16.93 -7.23
C THR A 99 3.27 17.66 -6.04
N LYS A 100 2.71 18.86 -6.24
CA LYS A 100 2.07 19.66 -5.17
C LYS A 100 0.95 18.94 -4.44
N HIS A 101 0.25 18.00 -5.09
CA HIS A 101 -0.85 17.25 -4.47
C HIS A 101 -0.36 16.17 -3.50
N PHE A 102 0.88 15.73 -3.65
CA PHE A 102 1.47 14.74 -2.75
C PHE A 102 1.77 15.32 -1.36
N GLU A 103 2.15 16.62 -1.27
CA GLU A 103 2.48 17.24 0.02
C GLU A 103 1.32 17.20 1.00
N THR A 104 0.09 17.45 0.53
CA THR A 104 -1.11 17.35 1.38
C THR A 104 -1.34 15.92 1.89
N VAL A 105 -1.10 14.90 1.03
CA VAL A 105 -1.23 13.49 1.41
C VAL A 105 -0.14 13.11 2.41
N ILE A 106 1.10 13.51 2.17
CA ILE A 106 2.26 13.27 3.04
C ILE A 106 2.03 13.87 4.42
N GLU A 107 1.58 15.14 4.49
CA GLU A 107 1.23 15.76 5.75
C GLU A 107 0.11 15.01 6.47
N GLY A 108 -0.93 14.60 5.75
CA GLY A 108 -1.99 13.75 6.29
C GLY A 108 -1.46 12.43 6.87
N MET A 109 -0.55 11.75 6.17
CA MET A 109 0.10 10.53 6.64
C MET A 109 1.00 10.78 7.87
N HIS A 110 1.69 11.92 7.93
CA HIS A 110 2.46 12.32 9.10
C HIS A 110 1.55 12.55 10.31
N GLN A 111 0.43 13.27 10.13
CA GLN A 111 -0.53 13.50 11.22
C GLN A 111 -1.19 12.21 11.75
N VAL A 112 -1.35 11.18 10.93
CA VAL A 112 -1.83 9.87 11.39
C VAL A 112 -0.89 9.28 12.44
N VAL A 113 0.42 9.45 12.26
CA VAL A 113 1.43 8.98 13.22
C VAL A 113 1.52 9.94 14.41
N GLU A 114 1.46 11.26 14.17
CA GLU A 114 1.60 12.24 15.26
C GLU A 114 0.36 12.37 16.14
N LYS A 115 -0.82 12.35 15.58
CA LYS A 115 -2.05 12.65 16.32
C LYS A 115 -3.17 11.61 16.11
N GLY A 116 -3.01 10.75 15.08
CA GLY A 116 -4.06 9.86 14.61
C GLY A 116 -3.98 8.45 15.18
N THR A 117 -4.39 7.50 14.35
CA THR A 117 -4.58 6.07 14.68
C THR A 117 -3.27 5.28 14.79
N ALA A 118 -2.13 5.86 14.39
CA ALA A 118 -0.83 5.18 14.39
C ALA A 118 0.19 5.84 15.34
N LYS A 119 -0.22 6.45 16.43
CA LYS A 119 0.69 7.06 17.43
C LYS A 119 1.76 6.09 17.95
N ILE A 120 1.45 4.81 17.97
CA ILE A 120 2.37 3.76 18.40
C ILE A 120 3.55 3.56 17.42
N ALA A 121 3.43 4.07 16.19
CA ALA A 121 4.50 4.01 15.20
C ALA A 121 5.47 5.21 15.25
N ARG A 122 5.36 6.08 16.24
CA ARG A 122 6.32 7.17 16.44
C ARG A 122 7.69 6.63 16.79
N ILE A 123 8.70 7.23 16.18
CA ILE A 123 10.11 6.95 16.45
C ILE A 123 10.76 8.25 16.87
N LYS A 124 11.46 8.24 18.00
CA LYS A 124 12.11 9.45 18.52
C LYS A 124 13.16 9.96 17.52
N GLY A 125 13.01 11.20 17.08
CA GLY A 125 13.94 11.85 16.15
C GLY A 125 13.77 11.47 14.68
N ILE A 126 12.73 10.69 14.33
CA ILE A 126 12.44 10.31 12.95
C ILE A 126 10.97 10.64 12.65
N GLU A 127 10.74 11.49 11.64
CA GLU A 127 9.40 11.79 11.17
C GLU A 127 8.88 10.66 10.28
N VAL A 128 7.92 9.92 10.80
CA VAL A 128 7.27 8.81 10.09
C VAL A 128 5.96 9.27 9.47
N CYS A 129 5.75 8.96 8.21
CA CYS A 129 4.49 9.13 7.50
C CYS A 129 3.84 7.75 7.30
N GLY A 130 2.61 7.56 7.76
CA GLY A 130 1.97 6.25 7.65
C GLY A 130 0.45 6.28 7.66
N LYS A 131 -0.17 5.15 7.28
CA LYS A 131 -1.62 4.97 7.30
C LYS A 131 -1.97 3.55 7.73
N THR A 132 -2.86 3.45 8.72
CA THR A 132 -3.44 2.18 9.15
C THR A 132 -4.55 1.75 8.20
N GLY A 133 -4.66 0.46 7.97
CA GLY A 133 -5.78 -0.18 7.32
C GLY A 133 -6.28 -1.38 8.13
N THR A 134 -7.56 -1.67 7.99
CA THR A 134 -8.19 -2.87 8.52
C THR A 134 -8.94 -3.52 7.38
N VAL A 135 -8.67 -4.78 7.11
CA VAL A 135 -9.32 -5.54 6.05
C VAL A 135 -10.28 -6.52 6.68
N GLU A 136 -11.55 -6.40 6.35
CA GLU A 136 -12.57 -7.36 6.79
C GLU A 136 -12.19 -8.78 6.37
N ASN A 137 -12.29 -9.71 7.32
CA ASN A 137 -12.05 -11.11 7.09
C ASN A 137 -13.30 -11.93 7.42
N PHE A 138 -13.80 -12.67 6.46
CA PHE A 138 -14.96 -13.52 6.64
C PHE A 138 -14.91 -14.74 5.72
N ILE A 139 -15.59 -15.79 6.11
CA ILE A 139 -15.87 -16.94 5.26
C ILE A 139 -17.37 -17.06 5.00
N ARG A 140 -17.74 -17.72 3.93
CA ARG A 140 -19.12 -18.14 3.69
C ARG A 140 -19.23 -19.64 3.88
N LEU A 141 -20.04 -20.04 4.84
CA LEU A 141 -20.34 -21.45 5.11
C LEU A 141 -21.85 -21.65 4.99
N ASN A 142 -22.27 -22.56 4.13
CA ASN A 142 -23.69 -22.84 3.85
C ASN A 142 -24.53 -21.59 3.46
N GLY A 143 -23.89 -20.62 2.80
CA GLY A 143 -24.55 -19.35 2.40
C GLY A 143 -24.50 -18.26 3.47
N GLU A 144 -24.12 -18.55 4.71
CA GLU A 144 -24.01 -17.59 5.79
C GLU A 144 -22.62 -16.93 5.82
N LYS A 145 -22.58 -15.62 6.10
CA LYS A 145 -21.32 -14.87 6.33
C LYS A 145 -20.91 -15.07 7.78
N ILE A 146 -19.78 -15.74 7.98
CA ILE A 146 -19.15 -15.90 9.30
C ILE A 146 -17.98 -14.92 9.38
N GLN A 147 -18.09 -13.97 10.30
CA GLN A 147 -17.03 -12.98 10.56
C GLN A 147 -15.85 -13.67 11.26
N LEU A 148 -14.66 -13.45 10.72
CA LEU A 148 -13.39 -13.81 11.32
C LEU A 148 -12.69 -12.57 11.87
N THR A 149 -11.52 -12.76 12.49
CA THR A 149 -10.69 -11.65 12.94
C THR A 149 -10.13 -10.91 11.74
N ASP A 150 -10.31 -9.60 11.68
CA ASP A 150 -9.85 -8.75 10.60
C ASP A 150 -8.33 -8.77 10.45
N HIS A 151 -7.83 -8.44 9.25
CA HIS A 151 -6.41 -8.31 9.00
C HIS A 151 -5.92 -6.90 9.31
N SER A 152 -4.75 -6.82 9.96
CA SER A 152 -4.07 -5.57 10.29
C SER A 152 -3.12 -5.18 9.17
N ILE A 153 -3.26 -3.95 8.66
CA ILE A 153 -2.37 -3.39 7.64
C ILE A 153 -1.79 -2.05 8.11
N PHE A 154 -0.54 -1.81 7.77
CA PHE A 154 0.09 -0.50 7.92
C PHE A 154 1.06 -0.25 6.77
N ILE A 155 0.91 0.91 6.15
CA ILE A 155 1.86 1.41 5.16
C ILE A 155 2.57 2.62 5.74
N ALA A 156 3.88 2.74 5.52
CA ALA A 156 4.65 3.87 6.01
C ALA A 156 5.90 4.12 5.18
N PHE A 157 6.42 5.33 5.28
CA PHE A 157 7.76 5.69 4.83
C PHE A 157 8.41 6.65 5.81
N ALA A 158 9.72 6.71 5.80
CA ALA A 158 10.51 7.59 6.65
C ALA A 158 11.92 7.85 6.06
N PRO A 159 12.58 8.96 6.44
CA PRO A 159 12.01 10.19 7.01
C PRO A 159 11.03 10.88 6.06
N LYS A 160 10.23 11.82 6.55
CA LYS A 160 9.24 12.57 5.78
C LYS A 160 9.84 13.35 4.59
N GLU A 161 10.90 14.12 4.85
CA GLU A 161 11.47 15.02 3.83
C GLU A 161 12.42 14.30 2.86
N ASP A 162 13.23 13.38 3.36
CA ASP A 162 14.20 12.60 2.56
C ASP A 162 13.98 11.10 2.77
N PRO A 163 12.94 10.51 2.17
CA PRO A 163 12.57 9.12 2.41
C PRO A 163 13.68 8.13 2.06
N LYS A 164 14.02 7.26 3.00
CA LYS A 164 15.01 6.19 2.82
C LYS A 164 14.40 4.80 2.79
N ILE A 165 13.20 4.65 3.34
CA ILE A 165 12.48 3.39 3.39
C ILE A 165 10.99 3.62 3.18
N ALA A 166 10.37 2.77 2.38
CA ALA A 166 8.93 2.60 2.31
C ALA A 166 8.60 1.15 2.68
N ILE A 167 7.59 0.96 3.51
CA ILE A 167 7.25 -0.34 4.08
C ILE A 167 5.74 -0.59 4.04
N THR A 168 5.38 -1.84 3.86
CA THR A 168 4.03 -2.36 4.11
C THR A 168 4.13 -3.56 5.03
N VAL A 169 3.36 -3.52 6.10
CA VAL A 169 3.20 -4.65 7.01
C VAL A 169 1.76 -5.12 6.96
N PHE A 170 1.59 -6.42 6.72
CA PHE A 170 0.31 -7.11 6.71
C PHE A 170 0.35 -8.23 7.75
N VAL A 171 -0.60 -8.25 8.67
CA VAL A 171 -0.72 -9.26 9.72
C VAL A 171 -2.09 -9.91 9.61
N GLU A 172 -2.11 -11.16 9.19
CA GLU A 172 -3.35 -11.94 9.12
C GLU A 172 -3.97 -12.11 10.51
N ASN A 173 -5.28 -11.93 10.58
CA ASN A 173 -6.03 -12.03 11.84
C ASN A 173 -5.48 -11.12 12.95
N GLY A 174 -4.93 -9.97 12.56
CA GLY A 174 -4.24 -9.02 13.44
C GLY A 174 -5.13 -7.93 14.01
N TYR A 175 -6.46 -8.06 13.90
CA TYR A 175 -7.43 -7.04 14.31
C TYR A 175 -7.30 -5.76 13.46
N TRP A 176 -7.06 -4.61 14.06
CA TRP A 176 -6.91 -3.33 13.35
C TRP A 176 -5.43 -2.94 13.15
N GLY A 177 -5.17 -2.10 12.13
CA GLY A 177 -3.82 -1.75 11.67
C GLY A 177 -2.89 -1.14 12.73
N GLY A 178 -3.44 -0.39 13.69
CA GLY A 178 -2.66 0.19 14.78
C GLY A 178 -2.20 -0.81 15.84
N ARG A 179 -2.75 -2.03 15.88
CA ARG A 179 -2.46 -3.01 16.94
C ARG A 179 -1.15 -3.75 16.73
N TRP A 180 -0.93 -4.29 15.52
CA TRP A 180 0.25 -5.11 15.22
C TRP A 180 1.08 -4.58 14.05
N ALA A 181 0.44 -4.21 12.95
CA ALA A 181 1.16 -3.80 11.75
C ALA A 181 1.97 -2.51 11.97
N ALA A 182 1.41 -1.52 12.68
CA ALA A 182 2.10 -0.25 12.91
C ALA A 182 3.32 -0.38 13.85
N PRO A 183 3.25 -1.09 15.01
CA PRO A 183 4.44 -1.34 15.85
C PRO A 183 5.55 -2.11 15.11
N ILE A 184 5.18 -3.15 14.35
CA ILE A 184 6.15 -3.94 13.59
C ILE A 184 6.86 -3.04 12.56
N ALA A 185 6.10 -2.22 11.83
CA ALA A 185 6.67 -1.30 10.85
C ALA A 185 7.62 -0.28 11.51
N SER A 186 7.26 0.29 12.66
CA SER A 186 8.11 1.26 13.35
C SER A 186 9.44 0.64 13.78
N LEU A 187 9.44 -0.56 14.34
CA LEU A 187 10.66 -1.28 14.72
C LEU A 187 11.56 -1.56 13.51
N MET A 188 10.96 -1.96 12.38
CA MET A 188 11.71 -2.21 11.15
C MET A 188 12.30 -0.92 10.57
N ILE A 189 11.55 0.19 10.59
CA ILE A 189 12.02 1.52 10.16
C ILE A 189 13.17 1.99 11.05
N GLU A 190 13.00 1.91 12.36
CA GLU A 190 14.02 2.29 13.33
C GLU A 190 15.30 1.50 13.11
N LYS A 191 15.20 0.16 13.05
CA LYS A 191 16.33 -0.72 12.76
C LYS A 191 17.05 -0.36 11.46
N TYR A 192 16.29 -0.08 10.39
CA TYR A 192 16.87 0.25 9.10
C TYR A 192 17.62 1.59 9.11
N LEU A 193 17.06 2.60 9.78
CA LEU A 193 17.62 3.96 9.77
C LEU A 193 18.71 4.18 10.81
N THR A 194 18.69 3.46 11.94
CA THR A 194 19.66 3.65 13.04
C THR A 194 20.71 2.54 13.12
N GLY A 195 20.46 1.39 12.54
CA GLY A 195 21.34 0.22 12.62
C GLY A 195 21.26 -0.56 13.94
N ASN A 196 20.44 -0.11 14.88
CA ASN A 196 20.30 -0.70 16.23
C ASN A 196 19.27 -1.83 16.29
#